data_58a393890db1eb0bf265d070a77343e9
#
_entry.id   58a393890db1eb0bf265d070a77343e9
#
_cell.length_a   1.000
_cell.length_b   1.000
_cell.length_c   1.000
_cell.angle_alpha   90.00
_cell.angle_beta   90.00
_cell.angle_gamma   90.00
#
_symmetry.space_group_name_H-M   'P 1'
#
loop_
_entity.id
_entity.type
_entity.pdbx_description
1 polymer ?
#
loop_
_entity_poly.entity_id
_entity_poly.type
_entity_poly.pdbx_seq_one_letter_code
_entity_poly.pdbx_strand_id
1 'polypeptide(L)'
;PISVVAVVGTAFAADAGSASDPVASKSYVDDKISQVINMINTGSATTEASGSSYVPVSVPVGKVLYGAEGSEIILRSGKGTIYTAGVDGVVDATTGANLKTGATAVANHILIVPRADGRGVNVSEAAWFLVKGGYSIK
;
A
#
# COMPACT_ATOMS: atom_id res chain seq x y z
N PRO A 1 -71.49 25.68 -24.46
CA PRO A 1 -70.68 24.97 -23.46
C PRO A 1 -69.22 24.90 -23.93
N ILE A 2 -68.38 25.64 -23.25
CA ILE A 2 -66.94 25.66 -23.52
C ILE A 2 -66.35 24.50 -22.68
N SER A 3 -65.97 23.42 -23.36
CA SER A 3 -65.24 22.36 -22.71
C SER A 3 -63.79 22.82 -22.54
N VAL A 4 -63.42 23.13 -21.35
CA VAL A 4 -61.98 23.32 -21.01
C VAL A 4 -61.35 21.95 -20.90
N VAL A 5 -60.66 21.53 -21.94
CA VAL A 5 -59.79 20.38 -21.84
C VAL A 5 -58.53 20.85 -21.06
N ALA A 6 -58.46 20.50 -19.79
CA ALA A 6 -57.24 20.64 -19.02
C ALA A 6 -56.27 19.60 -19.58
N VAL A 7 -55.30 20.03 -20.39
CA VAL A 7 -54.16 19.23 -20.72
C VAL A 7 -53.28 19.15 -19.46
N VAL A 8 -53.46 18.10 -18.69
CA VAL A 8 -52.51 17.73 -17.64
C VAL A 8 -51.23 17.33 -18.39
N GLY A 9 -50.29 18.25 -18.50
CA GLY A 9 -48.97 17.94 -18.96
C GLY A 9 -48.33 17.00 -17.95
N THR A 10 -48.27 15.71 -18.23
CA THR A 10 -47.43 14.79 -17.52
C THR A 10 -45.98 15.19 -17.77
N ALA A 11 -45.36 15.83 -16.77
CA ALA A 11 -43.92 15.98 -16.79
C ALA A 11 -43.34 14.58 -16.64
N PHE A 12 -42.81 14.03 -17.72
CA PHE A 12 -41.99 12.83 -17.67
C PHE A 12 -40.66 13.23 -17.06
N ALA A 13 -40.57 13.16 -15.74
CA ALA A 13 -39.27 13.09 -15.09
C ALA A 13 -38.67 11.73 -15.48
N ALA A 14 -37.55 11.74 -16.19
CA ALA A 14 -36.81 10.51 -16.42
C ALA A 14 -36.50 9.86 -15.07
N ASP A 15 -36.78 8.56 -14.96
CA ASP A 15 -36.47 7.85 -13.71
C ASP A 15 -34.98 8.01 -13.37
N ALA A 16 -34.72 8.51 -12.19
CA ALA A 16 -33.36 8.63 -11.68
C ALA A 16 -32.64 7.28 -11.75
N GLY A 17 -31.50 7.25 -12.41
CA GLY A 17 -30.73 6.01 -12.64
C GLY A 17 -31.05 5.30 -13.95
N SER A 18 -31.87 5.89 -14.83
CA SER A 18 -32.07 5.39 -16.19
C SER A 18 -30.88 5.75 -17.10
N ALA A 19 -30.80 5.10 -18.25
CA ALA A 19 -29.76 5.41 -19.25
C ALA A 19 -29.82 6.86 -19.76
N SER A 20 -30.97 7.51 -19.64
CA SER A 20 -31.19 8.91 -20.02
C SER A 20 -30.99 9.90 -18.88
N ASP A 21 -30.97 9.42 -17.63
CA ASP A 21 -30.67 10.20 -16.42
C ASP A 21 -29.94 9.32 -15.40
N PRO A 22 -28.64 9.13 -15.57
CA PRO A 22 -27.85 8.21 -14.77
C PRO A 22 -27.53 8.79 -13.37
N VAL A 23 -28.56 9.02 -12.57
CA VAL A 23 -28.39 9.43 -11.17
C VAL A 23 -28.19 8.20 -10.30
N ALA A 24 -27.06 8.13 -9.60
CA ALA A 24 -26.82 7.08 -8.64
C ALA A 24 -27.75 7.24 -7.44
N SER A 25 -28.42 6.15 -7.04
CA SER A 25 -29.22 6.14 -5.80
C SER A 25 -28.30 6.32 -4.58
N LYS A 26 -28.83 6.92 -3.52
CA LYS A 26 -28.09 7.07 -2.26
C LYS A 26 -27.59 5.73 -1.73
N SER A 27 -28.41 4.69 -1.78
CA SER A 27 -28.03 3.33 -1.35
C SER A 27 -26.87 2.78 -2.17
N TYR A 28 -26.88 2.95 -3.48
CA TYR A 28 -25.78 2.50 -4.34
C TYR A 28 -24.45 3.23 -3.99
N VAL A 29 -24.52 4.54 -3.77
CA VAL A 29 -23.33 5.34 -3.37
C VAL A 29 -22.85 4.91 -1.97
N ASP A 30 -23.75 4.75 -1.00
CA ASP A 30 -23.42 4.30 0.34
C ASP A 30 -22.76 2.90 0.33
N ASP A 31 -23.28 1.97 -0.46
CA ASP A 31 -22.70 0.64 -0.63
C ASP A 31 -21.29 0.68 -1.23
N LYS A 32 -21.10 1.50 -2.25
CA LYS A 32 -19.76 1.67 -2.89
C LYS A 32 -18.77 2.34 -1.95
N ILE A 33 -19.20 3.33 -1.19
CA ILE A 33 -18.35 3.99 -0.19
C ILE A 33 -17.99 2.99 0.92
N SER A 34 -18.94 2.19 1.40
CA SER A 34 -18.69 1.15 2.39
C SER A 34 -17.70 0.10 1.89
N GLN A 35 -17.78 -0.31 0.63
CA GLN A 35 -16.82 -1.23 0.00
C GLN A 35 -15.41 -0.63 -0.04
N VAL A 36 -15.29 0.64 -0.41
CA VAL A 36 -13.99 1.34 -0.43
C VAL A 36 -13.42 1.46 0.99
N ILE A 37 -14.23 1.83 1.97
CA ILE A 37 -13.82 1.93 3.38
C ILE A 37 -13.36 0.57 3.90
N ASN A 38 -14.08 -0.52 3.56
CA ASN A 38 -13.68 -1.87 3.94
C ASN A 38 -12.37 -2.30 3.29
N MET A 39 -12.14 -1.96 2.02
CA MET A 39 -10.86 -2.21 1.35
C MET A 39 -9.71 -1.44 2.00
N ILE A 40 -9.93 -0.21 2.43
CA ILE A 40 -8.95 0.59 3.17
C ILE A 40 -8.68 -0.03 4.55
N ASN A 41 -9.71 -0.47 5.28
CA ASN A 41 -9.59 -1.03 6.63
C ASN A 41 -9.01 -2.45 6.65
N THR A 42 -9.29 -3.28 5.64
CA THR A 42 -8.73 -4.63 5.52
C THR A 42 -7.33 -4.64 4.93
N GLY A 43 -6.90 -3.56 4.27
CA GLY A 43 -5.55 -3.36 3.78
C GLY A 43 -4.52 -3.03 4.87
N SER A 44 -4.92 -2.96 6.14
CA SER A 44 -4.04 -2.53 7.24
C SER A 44 -2.96 -3.53 7.66
N ALA A 45 -2.96 -4.76 7.14
CA ALA A 45 -1.91 -5.76 7.40
C ALA A 45 -0.75 -5.71 6.38
N THR A 46 -0.96 -5.11 5.23
CA THR A 46 0.05 -4.78 4.23
C THR A 46 -0.09 -3.31 3.93
N THR A 47 0.69 -2.50 4.60
CA THR A 47 0.82 -1.10 4.20
C THR A 47 1.58 -1.10 2.89
N GLU A 48 0.87 -1.30 1.80
CA GLU A 48 1.39 -0.91 0.51
C GLU A 48 1.45 0.62 0.53
N ALA A 49 2.57 1.14 0.94
CA ALA A 49 2.91 2.51 0.65
C ALA A 49 3.09 2.59 -0.87
N SER A 50 2.00 2.62 -1.62
CA SER A 50 2.01 2.95 -3.02
C SER A 50 2.30 4.45 -3.13
N GLY A 51 3.52 4.86 -2.82
CA GLY A 51 3.91 6.24 -2.81
C GLY A 51 5.33 6.41 -3.29
N SER A 52 5.57 7.54 -3.94
CA SER A 52 6.90 8.00 -4.31
C SER A 52 7.70 8.55 -3.13
N SER A 53 7.20 8.43 -1.89
CA SER A 53 7.84 8.96 -0.67
C SER A 53 8.23 7.86 0.31
N TYR A 54 9.28 8.15 1.08
CA TYR A 54 9.68 7.30 2.19
C TYR A 54 8.74 7.47 3.38
N VAL A 55 8.39 6.36 4.04
CA VAL A 55 7.62 6.35 5.28
C VAL A 55 8.47 5.80 6.42
N PRO A 56 8.41 6.39 7.62
CA PRO A 56 9.11 5.85 8.79
C PRO A 56 8.40 4.59 9.29
N VAL A 57 9.18 3.54 9.55
CA VAL A 57 8.70 2.24 9.99
C VAL A 57 9.51 1.79 11.19
N SER A 58 8.83 1.52 12.32
CA SER A 58 9.44 0.93 13.51
C SER A 58 9.32 -0.60 13.45
N VAL A 59 10.43 -1.28 13.69
CA VAL A 59 10.48 -2.74 13.70
C VAL A 59 11.06 -3.22 15.03
N PRO A 60 10.31 -4.02 15.81
CA PRO A 60 10.80 -4.58 17.06
C PRO A 60 11.92 -5.59 16.84
N VAL A 61 12.71 -5.83 17.89
CA VAL A 61 13.73 -6.88 17.91
C VAL A 61 13.10 -8.25 17.62
N GLY A 62 13.81 -9.07 16.84
CA GLY A 62 13.39 -10.43 16.48
C GLY A 62 12.37 -10.49 15.34
N LYS A 63 12.02 -9.35 14.75
CA LYS A 63 11.16 -9.28 13.56
C LYS A 63 11.99 -9.04 12.31
N VAL A 64 11.43 -9.46 11.19
CA VAL A 64 12.01 -9.24 9.86
C VAL A 64 11.17 -8.25 9.10
N LEU A 65 11.81 -7.21 8.61
CA LEU A 65 11.22 -6.27 7.65
C LEU A 65 11.46 -6.82 6.25
N TYR A 66 10.42 -7.35 5.63
CA TYR A 66 10.46 -7.83 4.23
C TYR A 66 10.11 -6.71 3.28
N GLY A 67 10.88 -6.54 2.23
CA GLY A 67 10.55 -5.61 1.15
C GLY A 67 9.78 -6.30 0.01
N ALA A 68 8.87 -5.56 -0.60
CA ALA A 68 8.28 -5.93 -1.87
C ALA A 68 9.28 -5.69 -3.02
N GLU A 69 8.96 -6.18 -4.20
CA GLU A 69 9.78 -5.94 -5.39
C GLU A 69 9.91 -4.44 -5.67
N GLY A 70 11.14 -3.99 -5.86
CA GLY A 70 11.46 -2.60 -6.13
C GLY A 70 11.41 -1.67 -4.92
N SER A 71 11.15 -2.20 -3.70
CA SER A 71 11.16 -1.37 -2.50
C SER A 71 12.58 -0.96 -2.10
N GLU A 72 12.67 0.22 -1.51
CA GLU A 72 13.90 0.77 -0.95
C GLU A 72 13.78 0.83 0.57
N ILE A 73 14.80 0.36 1.27
CA ILE A 73 14.85 0.28 2.74
C ILE A 73 16.11 0.98 3.22
N ILE A 74 15.96 1.92 4.15
CA ILE A 74 17.08 2.62 4.78
C ILE A 74 16.98 2.42 6.29
N LEU A 75 17.97 1.77 6.89
CA LEU A 75 18.09 1.69 8.35
C LEU A 75 18.53 3.05 8.90
N ARG A 76 17.74 3.61 9.83
CA ARG A 76 18.04 4.91 10.44
C ARG A 76 18.60 4.78 11.86
N SER A 77 18.13 3.81 12.61
CA SER A 77 18.62 3.52 13.97
C SER A 77 18.38 2.06 14.32
N GLY A 78 19.04 1.56 15.33
CA GLY A 78 19.01 0.16 15.69
C GLY A 78 20.02 -0.68 14.92
N LYS A 79 19.83 -2.00 14.91
CA LYS A 79 20.70 -2.96 14.20
C LYS A 79 19.91 -4.06 13.55
N GLY A 80 20.39 -4.49 12.40
CA GLY A 80 19.85 -5.62 11.70
C GLY A 80 20.85 -6.25 10.73
N THR A 81 20.51 -7.44 10.31
CA THR A 81 21.25 -8.19 9.30
C THR A 81 20.35 -8.50 8.11
N ILE A 82 20.95 -8.60 6.95
CA ILE A 82 20.23 -8.97 5.74
C ILE A 82 19.66 -10.38 5.90
N TYR A 83 18.42 -10.53 5.51
CA TYR A 83 17.73 -11.81 5.40
C TYR A 83 17.32 -12.07 3.95
N THR A 84 17.66 -13.24 3.44
CA THR A 84 17.21 -13.69 2.11
C THR A 84 16.80 -15.17 2.21
N ALA A 85 15.71 -15.52 1.58
CA ALA A 85 15.23 -16.90 1.54
C ALA A 85 15.99 -17.76 0.50
N GLY A 86 16.87 -17.16 -0.29
CA GLY A 86 17.59 -17.82 -1.38
C GLY A 86 19.06 -17.41 -1.47
N VAL A 87 19.66 -17.72 -2.61
CA VAL A 87 21.08 -17.42 -2.89
C VAL A 87 21.36 -15.98 -3.28
N ASP A 88 20.35 -15.26 -3.74
CA ASP A 88 20.48 -13.87 -4.16
C ASP A 88 20.37 -12.93 -2.96
N GLY A 89 20.93 -11.74 -3.08
CA GLY A 89 21.02 -10.76 -2.02
C GLY A 89 20.08 -9.57 -2.17
N VAL A 90 20.19 -8.66 -1.21
CA VAL A 90 19.66 -7.32 -1.24
C VAL A 90 20.74 -6.39 -1.79
N VAL A 91 20.37 -5.51 -2.69
CA VAL A 91 21.34 -4.57 -3.29
C VAL A 91 21.58 -3.40 -2.34
N ASP A 92 22.83 -3.19 -1.94
CA ASP A 92 23.26 -1.96 -1.30
C ASP A 92 23.66 -0.96 -2.39
N ALA A 93 22.76 -0.06 -2.73
CA ALA A 93 23.00 0.93 -3.78
C ALA A 93 24.02 1.99 -3.38
N THR A 94 24.28 2.17 -2.08
CA THR A 94 25.26 3.12 -1.57
C THR A 94 26.69 2.64 -1.84
N THR A 95 26.94 1.35 -1.68
CA THR A 95 28.28 0.73 -1.91
C THR A 95 28.39 -0.03 -3.22
N GLY A 96 27.27 -0.31 -3.89
CA GLY A 96 27.22 -1.16 -5.07
C GLY A 96 27.38 -2.65 -4.77
N ALA A 97 27.21 -3.08 -3.52
CA ALA A 97 27.37 -4.46 -3.10
C ALA A 97 26.04 -5.24 -3.16
N ASN A 98 26.13 -6.54 -3.38
CA ASN A 98 25.02 -7.47 -3.23
C ASN A 98 25.14 -8.17 -1.87
N LEU A 99 24.34 -7.75 -0.90
CA LEU A 99 24.41 -8.22 0.48
C LEU A 99 23.61 -9.50 0.64
N LYS A 100 24.27 -10.56 1.12
CA LYS A 100 23.65 -11.86 1.39
C LYS A 100 23.19 -11.97 2.85
N THR A 101 22.43 -13.02 3.15
CA THR A 101 21.98 -13.35 4.51
C THR A 101 23.14 -13.30 5.50
N GLY A 102 22.92 -12.61 6.62
CA GLY A 102 23.91 -12.41 7.68
C GLY A 102 24.81 -11.18 7.51
N ALA A 103 24.81 -10.54 6.35
CA ALA A 103 25.53 -9.28 6.16
C ALA A 103 24.88 -8.17 7.00
N THR A 104 25.68 -7.28 7.56
CA THR A 104 25.18 -6.16 8.36
C THR A 104 24.42 -5.17 7.49
N ALA A 105 23.22 -4.80 7.91
CA ALA A 105 22.51 -3.66 7.34
C ALA A 105 23.13 -2.37 7.91
N VAL A 106 23.88 -1.67 7.09
CA VAL A 106 24.58 -0.44 7.51
C VAL A 106 23.59 0.73 7.53
N ALA A 107 23.60 1.50 8.62
CA ALA A 107 22.73 2.67 8.74
C ALA A 107 23.00 3.69 7.63
N ASN A 108 21.91 4.30 7.15
CA ASN A 108 21.90 5.31 6.10
C ASN A 108 22.34 4.83 4.68
N HIS A 109 22.48 3.53 4.49
CA HIS A 109 22.64 2.94 3.16
C HIS A 109 21.28 2.67 2.53
N ILE A 110 21.17 2.88 1.23
CA ILE A 110 19.96 2.57 0.46
C ILE A 110 20.01 1.09 0.06
N LEU A 111 19.11 0.31 0.64
CA LEU A 111 18.95 -1.10 0.30
C LEU A 111 17.77 -1.26 -0.65
N ILE A 112 17.99 -1.91 -1.78
CA ILE A 112 16.96 -2.18 -2.78
C ILE A 112 16.63 -3.66 -2.78
N VAL A 113 15.34 -3.97 -2.69
CA VAL A 113 14.83 -5.33 -2.79
C VAL A 113 14.45 -5.61 -4.24
N PRO A 114 15.21 -6.42 -4.99
CA PRO A 114 14.97 -6.58 -6.42
C PRO A 114 13.80 -7.51 -6.77
N ARG A 115 13.35 -8.34 -5.81
CA ARG A 115 12.24 -9.29 -5.99
C ARG A 115 11.50 -9.54 -4.68
N ALA A 116 10.19 -9.81 -4.78
CA ALA A 116 9.34 -10.18 -3.64
C ALA A 116 9.46 -11.68 -3.31
N ASP A 117 10.65 -12.16 -3.02
CA ASP A 117 10.98 -13.57 -2.74
C ASP A 117 11.43 -13.81 -1.28
N GLY A 118 11.03 -12.93 -0.36
CA GLY A 118 11.34 -13.06 1.06
C GLY A 118 12.67 -12.43 1.47
N ARG A 119 13.05 -11.33 0.85
CA ARG A 119 14.25 -10.56 1.20
C ARG A 119 13.92 -9.37 2.09
N GLY A 120 14.82 -9.07 3.01
CA GLY A 120 14.64 -7.95 3.90
C GLY A 120 15.74 -7.82 4.94
N VAL A 121 15.38 -7.28 6.09
CA VAL A 121 16.29 -7.06 7.21
C VAL A 121 15.74 -7.71 8.47
N ASN A 122 16.50 -8.62 9.05
CA ASN A 122 16.22 -9.22 10.35
C ASN A 122 16.75 -8.27 11.44
N VAL A 123 15.86 -7.83 12.32
CA VAL A 123 16.17 -6.82 13.35
C VAL A 123 16.71 -7.47 14.62
N SER A 124 17.95 -7.18 14.97
CA SER A 124 18.62 -7.66 16.18
C SER A 124 18.57 -6.65 17.34
N GLU A 125 18.33 -5.39 17.06
CA GLU A 125 18.10 -4.33 18.02
C GLU A 125 16.98 -3.44 17.47
N ALA A 126 15.98 -3.08 18.30
CA ALA A 126 14.81 -2.31 17.87
C ALA A 126 15.20 -1.17 16.93
N ALA A 127 14.62 -1.15 15.76
CA ALA A 127 15.11 -0.36 14.65
C ALA A 127 14.03 0.55 14.05
N TRP A 128 14.47 1.67 13.51
CA TRP A 128 13.69 2.54 12.66
C TRP A 128 14.24 2.53 11.25
N PHE A 129 13.32 2.41 10.31
CA PHE A 129 13.63 2.42 8.88
C PHE A 129 12.87 3.53 8.17
N LEU A 130 13.42 3.99 7.06
CA LEU A 130 12.65 4.67 6.02
C LEU A 130 12.42 3.67 4.89
N VAL A 131 11.17 3.46 4.54
CA VAL A 131 10.77 2.50 3.48
C VAL A 131 10.02 3.22 2.39
N LYS A 132 10.42 2.98 1.16
CA LYS A 132 9.71 3.43 -0.03
C LYS A 132 9.28 2.22 -0.84
N GLY A 133 7.99 2.12 -1.11
CA GLY A 133 7.38 0.94 -1.70
C GLY A 133 6.74 0.01 -0.69
N GLY A 134 6.31 -1.18 -1.13
CA GLY A 134 5.63 -2.16 -0.29
C GLY A 134 6.57 -2.86 0.70
N TYR A 135 6.06 -3.22 1.86
CA TYR A 135 6.79 -3.99 2.86
C TYR A 135 5.83 -4.79 3.76
N SER A 136 6.38 -5.75 4.49
CA SER A 136 5.67 -6.45 5.57
C SER A 136 6.62 -6.74 6.73
N ILE A 137 6.06 -6.85 7.95
CA ILE A 137 6.82 -7.20 9.16
C ILE A 137 6.27 -8.51 9.69
N LYS A 138 7.14 -9.49 9.90
CA LYS A 138 6.76 -10.80 10.45
C LYS A 138 7.67 -11.24 11.57
#